data_9b601fe2072483cf9f01eb0992a1d42a
#
_entry.id   9b601fe2072483cf9f01eb0992a1d42a
#
_cell.length_a   1.000
_cell.length_b   1.000
_cell.length_c   1.000
_cell.angle_alpha   90.00
_cell.angle_beta   90.00
_cell.angle_gamma   90.00
#
_symmetry.space_group_name_H-M   'P 1'
#
loop_
_entity.id
_entity.type
_entity.pdbx_description
1 polymer ?
#
loop_
_entity_poly.entity_id
_entity_poly.type
_entity_poly.pdbx_seq_one_letter_code
_entity_poly.pdbx_strand_id
1 'polypeptide(L)'
;MAVVIVGTSVAGIRTAQALRMHGYAGTITLVGEEVHPPYDKPPLSKQHLITGTPVALVAPDDLAALDLDLRLGVRASALDPQARIVHLADGGELSYATLVIATGVRPRTLPGAESIAGVHTIRTADDAAALRAALAKQPRVVVVGGGFIGSEFASAAREFGCDVSIIEAQPTPMAAVLGPRVGAALSELHRLNGVNLRTGVSFDHFELTASGAVAGVVCSDGSSLPAELVVVGIGAVPATEWLASSGLPLDNGVACDDSLHVLGYDDIYAVGDVASWPHGLYGGRRLRIEHWTNANEHAAIVAAGLLRAAAGAAASVRVVGSVWPPHTDHRTTG
;
A
#
# COMPACT_ATOMS: atom_id res chain seq x y z
N MET A 1 25.17 -5.03 15.69
CA MET A 1 23.85 -4.46 16.04
C MET A 1 22.81 -5.17 15.17
N ALA A 2 21.63 -5.45 15.68
CA ALA A 2 20.56 -6.11 14.92
C ALA A 2 19.55 -5.06 14.40
N VAL A 3 19.25 -5.07 13.11
CA VAL A 3 18.18 -4.29 12.51
C VAL A 3 16.99 -5.21 12.28
N VAL A 4 15.83 -4.83 12.80
CA VAL A 4 14.57 -5.49 12.53
C VAL A 4 13.74 -4.60 11.60
N ILE A 5 13.27 -5.16 10.50
CA ILE A 5 12.42 -4.48 9.51
C ILE A 5 11.06 -5.20 9.50
N VAL A 6 9.97 -4.50 9.82
CA VAL A 6 8.62 -5.04 9.81
C VAL A 6 7.90 -4.61 8.54
N GLY A 7 7.69 -5.56 7.64
CA GLY A 7 7.09 -5.37 6.31
C GLY A 7 8.05 -5.77 5.18
N THR A 8 7.65 -6.77 4.38
CA THR A 8 8.47 -7.39 3.32
C THR A 8 8.22 -6.84 1.92
N SER A 9 7.39 -5.79 1.79
CA SER A 9 7.12 -5.14 0.51
C SER A 9 8.24 -4.14 0.13
N VAL A 10 8.02 -3.30 -0.88
CA VAL A 10 9.05 -2.43 -1.48
C VAL A 10 9.87 -1.65 -0.46
N ALA A 11 9.23 -0.98 0.51
CA ALA A 11 9.95 -0.17 1.50
C ALA A 11 10.91 -1.02 2.35
N GLY A 12 10.47 -2.17 2.86
CA GLY A 12 11.29 -3.05 3.70
C GLY A 12 12.44 -3.69 2.94
N ILE A 13 12.16 -4.32 1.79
CA ILE A 13 13.23 -4.99 1.02
C ILE A 13 14.25 -4.00 0.45
N ARG A 14 13.82 -2.81 0.03
CA ARG A 14 14.74 -1.76 -0.45
C ARG A 14 15.60 -1.20 0.68
N THR A 15 15.07 -1.10 1.90
CA THR A 15 15.87 -0.74 3.09
C THR A 15 16.96 -1.79 3.36
N ALA A 16 16.60 -3.07 3.32
CA ALA A 16 17.59 -4.15 3.48
C ALA A 16 18.66 -4.13 2.39
N GLN A 17 18.28 -3.97 1.13
CA GLN A 17 19.21 -3.83 0.01
C GLN A 17 20.14 -2.62 0.17
N ALA A 18 19.60 -1.45 0.53
CA ALA A 18 20.39 -0.25 0.71
C ALA A 18 21.39 -0.40 1.86
N LEU A 19 21.00 -1.02 2.97
CA LEU A 19 21.91 -1.33 4.08
C LEU A 19 23.07 -2.23 3.62
N ARG A 20 22.80 -3.32 2.89
CA ARG A 20 23.84 -4.23 2.38
C ARG A 20 24.75 -3.54 1.36
N MET A 21 24.18 -2.79 0.43
CA MET A 21 24.92 -2.04 -0.60
C MET A 21 25.90 -1.04 0.01
N HIS A 22 25.55 -0.45 1.14
CA HIS A 22 26.43 0.49 1.87
C HIS A 22 27.30 -0.17 2.94
N GLY A 23 27.41 -1.52 2.94
CA GLY A 23 28.38 -2.25 3.77
C GLY A 23 27.91 -2.57 5.19
N TYR A 24 26.62 -2.50 5.50
CA TYR A 24 26.11 -2.96 6.78
C TYR A 24 26.28 -4.48 6.94
N ALA A 25 27.16 -4.90 7.85
CA ALA A 25 27.50 -6.31 8.08
C ALA A 25 26.72 -6.96 9.25
N GLY A 26 25.88 -6.19 9.96
CA GLY A 26 25.08 -6.72 11.07
C GLY A 26 23.91 -7.57 10.61
N THR A 27 23.26 -8.25 11.56
CA THR A 27 22.04 -9.02 11.30
C THR A 27 20.90 -8.10 10.84
N ILE A 28 20.22 -8.49 9.76
CA ILE A 28 18.98 -7.87 9.29
C ILE A 28 17.88 -8.94 9.32
N THR A 29 16.91 -8.76 10.22
CA THR A 29 15.69 -9.58 10.23
C THR A 29 14.61 -8.84 9.47
N LEU A 30 14.03 -9.45 8.43
CA LEU A 30 12.93 -8.93 7.64
C LEU A 30 11.69 -9.80 7.89
N VAL A 31 10.66 -9.25 8.52
CA VAL A 31 9.45 -10.00 8.92
C VAL A 31 8.20 -9.46 8.23
N GLY A 32 7.34 -10.36 7.73
CA GLY A 32 6.10 -10.00 7.06
C GLY A 32 5.00 -11.05 7.17
N GLU A 33 3.76 -10.58 7.15
CA GLU A 33 2.57 -11.41 7.32
C GLU A 33 2.25 -12.30 6.12
N GLU A 34 2.68 -11.91 4.92
CA GLU A 34 2.48 -12.68 3.69
C GLU A 34 3.53 -13.81 3.59
N VAL A 35 3.10 -14.97 3.09
CA VAL A 35 3.97 -16.15 2.89
C VAL A 35 4.82 -16.06 1.63
N HIS A 36 4.54 -15.07 0.79
CA HIS A 36 5.20 -14.88 -0.49
C HIS A 36 6.54 -14.14 -0.34
N PRO A 37 7.58 -14.50 -1.12
CA PRO A 37 8.77 -13.67 -1.25
C PRO A 37 8.41 -12.24 -1.67
N PRO A 38 9.27 -11.24 -1.41
CA PRO A 38 9.01 -9.84 -1.77
C PRO A 38 8.62 -9.66 -3.23
N TYR A 39 7.44 -9.13 -3.49
CA TYR A 39 6.89 -8.91 -4.83
C TYR A 39 6.33 -7.49 -4.96
N ASP A 40 6.17 -7.03 -6.22
CA ASP A 40 5.66 -5.72 -6.55
C ASP A 40 4.13 -5.69 -6.47
N LYS A 41 3.57 -4.77 -5.67
CA LYS A 41 2.13 -4.69 -5.42
C LYS A 41 1.34 -3.94 -6.52
N PRO A 42 1.85 -2.90 -7.19
CA PRO A 42 1.11 -2.21 -8.25
C PRO A 42 0.58 -3.11 -9.38
N PRO A 43 1.24 -4.22 -9.77
CA PRO A 43 0.68 -5.15 -10.76
C PRO A 43 -0.54 -5.96 -10.30
N LEU A 44 -0.85 -5.99 -8.99
CA LEU A 44 -1.93 -6.83 -8.44
C LEU A 44 -3.31 -6.53 -9.03
N SER A 45 -3.60 -5.27 -9.35
CA SER A 45 -4.86 -4.83 -9.97
C SER A 45 -4.86 -4.88 -11.51
N LYS A 46 -3.73 -5.25 -12.12
CA LYS A 46 -3.45 -5.19 -13.57
C LYS A 46 -2.93 -6.53 -14.10
N GLN A 47 -1.64 -6.54 -14.41
CA GLN A 47 -0.96 -7.66 -15.05
C GLN A 47 -1.04 -8.96 -14.23
N HIS A 48 -0.93 -8.88 -12.91
CA HIS A 48 -1.01 -10.06 -12.05
C HIS A 48 -2.38 -10.75 -12.13
N LEU A 49 -3.48 -9.97 -12.17
CA LEU A 49 -4.82 -10.55 -12.40
C LEU A 49 -4.90 -11.32 -13.72
N ILE A 50 -4.26 -10.80 -14.78
CA ILE A 50 -4.29 -11.38 -16.11
C ILE A 50 -3.38 -12.62 -16.20
N THR A 51 -2.13 -12.52 -15.75
CA THR A 51 -1.12 -13.56 -15.89
C THR A 51 -1.15 -14.62 -14.78
N GLY A 52 -1.62 -14.23 -13.58
CA GLY A 52 -1.62 -15.07 -12.39
C GLY A 52 -0.27 -15.21 -11.69
N THR A 53 0.74 -14.42 -12.11
CA THR A 53 2.09 -14.52 -11.56
C THR A 53 2.53 -13.21 -10.92
N PRO A 54 2.92 -13.19 -9.64
CA PRO A 54 3.50 -12.02 -8.99
C PRO A 54 4.80 -11.58 -9.66
N VAL A 55 5.01 -10.27 -9.74
CA VAL A 55 6.28 -9.70 -10.21
C VAL A 55 7.24 -9.60 -9.03
N ALA A 56 8.33 -10.36 -9.05
CA ALA A 56 9.32 -10.33 -7.97
C ALA A 56 10.00 -8.95 -7.88
N LEU A 57 10.14 -8.41 -6.66
CA LEU A 57 10.91 -7.17 -6.41
C LEU A 57 12.42 -7.40 -6.49
N VAL A 58 12.85 -8.61 -6.17
CA VAL A 58 14.26 -9.03 -6.15
C VAL A 58 14.33 -10.44 -6.74
N ALA A 59 15.31 -10.69 -7.61
CA ALA A 59 15.52 -12.03 -8.11
C ALA A 59 15.91 -13.00 -6.96
N PRO A 60 15.56 -14.30 -7.03
CA PRO A 60 15.82 -15.23 -5.92
C PRO A 60 17.29 -15.29 -5.49
N ASP A 61 18.23 -15.29 -6.42
CA ASP A 61 19.67 -15.32 -6.13
C ASP A 61 20.14 -14.01 -5.47
N ASP A 62 19.64 -12.86 -5.92
CA ASP A 62 19.93 -11.56 -5.31
C ASP A 62 19.32 -11.46 -3.90
N LEU A 63 18.13 -12.02 -3.70
CA LEU A 63 17.50 -12.07 -2.38
C LEU A 63 18.33 -12.93 -1.40
N ALA A 64 18.80 -14.08 -1.85
CA ALA A 64 19.69 -14.94 -1.08
C ALA A 64 21.02 -14.26 -0.73
N ALA A 65 21.59 -13.50 -1.67
CA ALA A 65 22.83 -12.74 -1.48
C ALA A 65 22.73 -11.62 -0.43
N LEU A 66 21.51 -11.18 -0.07
CA LEU A 66 21.31 -10.18 0.98
C LEU A 66 21.59 -10.73 2.38
N ASP A 67 21.69 -12.04 2.57
CA ASP A 67 21.93 -12.68 3.88
C ASP A 67 20.99 -12.16 4.98
N LEU A 68 19.67 -12.31 4.74
CA LEU A 68 18.61 -11.86 5.64
C LEU A 68 18.08 -13.01 6.49
N ASP A 69 17.78 -12.74 7.77
CA ASP A 69 16.82 -13.56 8.54
C ASP A 69 15.40 -13.20 8.04
N LEU A 70 14.95 -13.90 6.99
CA LEU A 70 13.67 -13.64 6.32
C LEU A 70 12.56 -14.49 6.93
N ARG A 71 11.60 -13.84 7.59
CA ARG A 71 10.45 -14.47 8.25
C ARG A 71 9.15 -14.10 7.55
N LEU A 72 8.72 -14.98 6.66
CA LEU A 72 7.46 -14.86 5.90
C LEU A 72 6.32 -15.59 6.61
N GLY A 73 5.08 -15.11 6.43
CA GLY A 73 3.90 -15.67 7.07
C GLY A 73 3.79 -15.37 8.56
N VAL A 74 4.59 -14.42 9.06
CA VAL A 74 4.60 -14.05 10.49
C VAL A 74 4.26 -12.58 10.65
N ARG A 75 3.16 -12.28 11.33
CA ARG A 75 2.68 -10.92 11.57
C ARG A 75 3.24 -10.35 12.87
N ALA A 76 3.72 -9.11 12.84
CA ALA A 76 3.96 -8.34 14.06
C ALA A 76 2.64 -8.01 14.75
N SER A 77 2.53 -8.25 16.05
CA SER A 77 1.29 -8.10 16.82
C SER A 77 1.33 -6.95 17.83
N ALA A 78 2.53 -6.60 18.35
CA ALA A 78 2.72 -5.48 19.24
C ALA A 78 4.18 -5.01 19.22
N LEU A 79 4.43 -3.81 19.74
CA LEU A 79 5.75 -3.22 19.93
C LEU A 79 5.89 -2.74 21.37
N ASP A 80 6.96 -3.16 22.04
CA ASP A 80 7.47 -2.55 23.27
C ASP A 80 8.75 -1.76 22.95
N PRO A 81 8.66 -0.43 22.78
CA PRO A 81 9.83 0.38 22.43
C PRO A 81 10.82 0.54 23.60
N GLN A 82 10.37 0.40 24.86
CA GLN A 82 11.25 0.51 26.02
C GLN A 82 12.11 -0.74 26.20
N ALA A 83 11.50 -1.93 26.04
CA ALA A 83 12.21 -3.19 26.02
C ALA A 83 12.96 -3.45 24.70
N ARG A 84 12.67 -2.68 23.65
CA ARG A 84 13.15 -2.90 22.26
C ARG A 84 12.76 -4.26 21.71
N ILE A 85 11.51 -4.62 21.87
CA ILE A 85 10.97 -5.91 21.45
C ILE A 85 9.77 -5.71 20.49
N VAL A 86 9.82 -6.41 19.37
CA VAL A 86 8.66 -6.62 18.48
C VAL A 86 8.08 -7.98 18.84
N HIS A 87 6.81 -8.01 19.23
CA HIS A 87 6.05 -9.24 19.47
C HIS A 87 5.43 -9.73 18.18
N LEU A 88 5.44 -11.05 17.98
CA LEU A 88 4.90 -11.71 16.81
C LEU A 88 3.59 -12.45 17.15
N ALA A 89 2.73 -12.63 16.17
CA ALA A 89 1.42 -13.27 16.37
C ALA A 89 1.51 -14.77 16.69
N ASP A 90 2.65 -15.41 16.39
CA ASP A 90 2.94 -16.81 16.75
C ASP A 90 3.50 -16.97 18.18
N GLY A 91 3.61 -15.87 18.93
CA GLY A 91 4.18 -15.82 20.28
C GLY A 91 5.70 -15.60 20.31
N GLY A 92 6.35 -15.48 19.16
CA GLY A 92 7.76 -15.15 19.06
C GLY A 92 8.04 -13.68 19.40
N GLU A 93 9.32 -13.40 19.68
CA GLU A 93 9.82 -12.05 19.98
C GLU A 93 11.08 -11.74 19.16
N LEU A 94 11.21 -10.49 18.75
CA LEU A 94 12.40 -9.97 18.06
C LEU A 94 12.95 -8.77 18.82
N SER A 95 14.13 -8.96 19.42
CA SER A 95 14.90 -7.84 20.00
C SER A 95 15.63 -7.09 18.90
N TYR A 96 15.66 -5.77 18.98
CA TYR A 96 16.33 -4.91 18.00
C TYR A 96 17.28 -3.89 18.64
N ALA A 97 18.31 -3.52 17.92
CA ALA A 97 19.07 -2.29 18.16
C ALA A 97 18.50 -1.12 17.36
N THR A 98 17.92 -1.42 16.19
CA THR A 98 17.17 -0.47 15.36
C THR A 98 15.96 -1.17 14.77
N LEU A 99 14.81 -0.48 14.79
CA LEU A 99 13.57 -0.92 14.18
C LEU A 99 13.23 -0.06 12.97
N VAL A 100 12.82 -0.70 11.87
CA VAL A 100 12.25 -0.02 10.69
C VAL A 100 10.83 -0.52 10.47
N ILE A 101 9.86 0.39 10.61
CA ILE A 101 8.45 0.13 10.40
C ILE A 101 8.14 0.36 8.92
N ALA A 102 7.86 -0.71 8.18
CA ALA A 102 7.62 -0.72 6.73
C ALA A 102 6.27 -1.40 6.37
N THR A 103 5.30 -1.37 7.29
CA THR A 103 4.02 -2.10 7.19
C THR A 103 3.06 -1.54 6.14
N GLY A 104 3.30 -0.33 5.66
CA GLY A 104 2.52 0.29 4.60
C GLY A 104 1.09 0.62 5.02
N VAL A 105 0.13 0.26 4.14
CA VAL A 105 -1.30 0.55 4.32
C VAL A 105 -2.14 -0.71 4.09
N ARG A 106 -3.37 -0.68 4.61
CA ARG A 106 -4.42 -1.68 4.35
C ARG A 106 -5.61 -1.04 3.63
N PRO A 107 -6.34 -1.78 2.79
CA PRO A 107 -7.57 -1.28 2.18
C PRO A 107 -8.58 -0.85 3.23
N ARG A 108 -9.33 0.19 2.95
CA ARG A 108 -10.57 0.48 3.68
C ARG A 108 -11.61 -0.57 3.30
N THR A 109 -12.33 -1.07 4.28
CA THR A 109 -13.45 -1.99 4.09
C THR A 109 -14.78 -1.29 4.30
N LEU A 110 -15.85 -1.91 3.85
CA LEU A 110 -17.23 -1.49 4.16
C LEU A 110 -17.74 -2.30 5.36
N PRO A 111 -18.64 -1.76 6.17
CA PRO A 111 -19.19 -2.49 7.32
C PRO A 111 -19.77 -3.85 6.90
N GLY A 112 -19.33 -4.92 7.56
CA GLY A 112 -19.77 -6.28 7.31
C GLY A 112 -19.21 -6.95 6.05
N ALA A 113 -18.43 -6.26 5.21
CA ALA A 113 -17.88 -6.77 3.95
C ALA A 113 -17.02 -8.02 4.12
N GLU A 114 -16.25 -8.11 5.22
CA GLU A 114 -15.28 -9.17 5.47
C GLU A 114 -15.90 -10.56 5.64
N SER A 115 -17.19 -10.63 6.01
CA SER A 115 -17.92 -11.88 6.21
C SER A 115 -18.80 -12.28 5.02
N ILE A 116 -18.86 -11.47 3.96
CA ILE A 116 -19.75 -11.70 2.82
C ILE A 116 -18.97 -12.37 1.68
N ALA A 117 -19.34 -13.60 1.35
CA ALA A 117 -18.77 -14.29 0.20
C ALA A 117 -19.03 -13.52 -1.10
N GLY A 118 -17.98 -13.36 -1.91
CA GLY A 118 -18.03 -12.58 -3.16
C GLY A 118 -17.71 -11.07 -2.98
N VAL A 119 -17.44 -10.60 -1.75
CA VAL A 119 -16.94 -9.24 -1.52
C VAL A 119 -15.43 -9.28 -1.22
N HIS A 120 -14.65 -8.48 -1.92
CA HIS A 120 -13.17 -8.50 -1.88
C HIS A 120 -12.58 -7.10 -1.84
N THR A 121 -11.34 -7.03 -1.39
CA THR A 121 -10.40 -5.92 -1.61
C THR A 121 -9.22 -6.41 -2.43
N ILE A 122 -8.29 -5.52 -2.82
CA ILE A 122 -7.03 -5.90 -3.48
C ILE A 122 -5.87 -5.30 -2.71
N ARG A 123 -5.06 -6.15 -2.09
CA ARG A 123 -3.84 -5.74 -1.39
C ARG A 123 -2.72 -6.78 -1.47
N THR A 124 -3.07 -8.06 -1.52
CA THR A 124 -2.13 -9.18 -1.46
C THR A 124 -2.15 -10.01 -2.74
N ALA A 125 -1.13 -10.85 -2.92
CA ALA A 125 -1.08 -11.82 -4.01
C ALA A 125 -2.24 -12.84 -3.90
N ASP A 126 -2.62 -13.20 -2.68
CA ASP A 126 -3.74 -14.11 -2.44
C ASP A 126 -5.09 -13.48 -2.82
N ASP A 127 -5.28 -12.16 -2.54
CA ASP A 127 -6.46 -11.42 -3.00
C ASP A 127 -6.54 -11.46 -4.54
N ALA A 128 -5.43 -11.19 -5.21
CA ALA A 128 -5.37 -11.19 -6.67
C ALA A 128 -5.64 -12.59 -7.25
N ALA A 129 -5.13 -13.65 -6.61
CA ALA A 129 -5.37 -15.02 -7.02
C ALA A 129 -6.86 -15.40 -6.85
N ALA A 130 -7.48 -15.06 -5.72
CA ALA A 130 -8.89 -15.29 -5.47
C ALA A 130 -9.78 -14.53 -6.48
N LEU A 131 -9.47 -13.26 -6.72
CA LEU A 131 -10.18 -12.43 -7.70
C LEU A 131 -10.04 -12.98 -9.12
N ARG A 132 -8.84 -13.40 -9.53
CA ARG A 132 -8.61 -14.04 -10.83
C ARG A 132 -9.47 -15.29 -11.00
N ALA A 133 -9.54 -16.15 -9.98
CA ALA A 133 -10.37 -17.34 -10.00
C ALA A 133 -11.88 -17.02 -10.09
N ALA A 134 -12.30 -15.93 -9.44
CA ALA A 134 -13.69 -15.44 -9.54
C ALA A 134 -13.98 -14.88 -10.94
N LEU A 135 -13.11 -14.04 -11.49
CA LEU A 135 -13.26 -13.41 -12.82
C LEU A 135 -13.31 -14.44 -13.94
N ALA A 136 -12.63 -15.59 -13.83
CA ALA A 136 -12.67 -16.68 -14.81
C ALA A 136 -14.07 -17.26 -15.02
N LYS A 137 -15.01 -17.03 -14.09
CA LYS A 137 -16.42 -17.43 -14.17
C LYS A 137 -17.29 -16.39 -14.86
N GLN A 138 -16.72 -15.25 -15.24
CA GLN A 138 -17.40 -14.11 -15.86
C GLN A 138 -18.61 -13.61 -15.05
N PRO A 139 -18.46 -13.33 -13.73
CA PRO A 139 -19.57 -12.84 -12.92
C PRO A 139 -19.95 -11.41 -13.32
N ARG A 140 -21.15 -10.97 -12.88
CA ARG A 140 -21.47 -9.55 -12.83
C ARG A 140 -20.68 -8.90 -11.71
N VAL A 141 -19.93 -7.86 -12.04
CA VAL A 141 -18.98 -7.20 -11.15
C VAL A 141 -19.47 -5.81 -10.78
N VAL A 142 -19.47 -5.50 -9.49
CA VAL A 142 -19.61 -4.13 -9.02
C VAL A 142 -18.31 -3.71 -8.33
N VAL A 143 -17.74 -2.58 -8.76
CA VAL A 143 -16.60 -1.94 -8.13
C VAL A 143 -17.10 -0.76 -7.31
N VAL A 144 -16.81 -0.75 -6.01
CA VAL A 144 -17.13 0.36 -5.13
C VAL A 144 -15.91 1.27 -5.01
N GLY A 145 -15.98 2.45 -5.63
CA GLY A 145 -14.92 3.44 -5.73
C GLY A 145 -14.24 3.49 -7.11
N GLY A 146 -14.32 4.63 -7.78
CA GLY A 146 -13.71 4.93 -9.08
C GLY A 146 -12.29 5.52 -8.95
N GLY A 147 -11.53 5.15 -7.90
CA GLY A 147 -10.12 5.49 -7.73
C GLY A 147 -9.20 4.69 -8.67
N PHE A 148 -7.86 4.83 -8.49
CA PHE A 148 -6.88 4.12 -9.32
C PHE A 148 -7.09 2.60 -9.32
N ILE A 149 -7.15 1.97 -8.14
CA ILE A 149 -7.30 0.51 -8.02
C ILE A 149 -8.62 0.03 -8.60
N GLY A 150 -9.73 0.74 -8.31
CA GLY A 150 -11.04 0.39 -8.84
C GLY A 150 -11.10 0.49 -10.36
N SER A 151 -10.52 1.54 -10.95
CA SER A 151 -10.46 1.72 -12.41
C SER A 151 -9.59 0.67 -13.10
N GLU A 152 -8.42 0.34 -12.51
CA GLU A 152 -7.52 -0.70 -13.02
C GLU A 152 -8.17 -2.09 -12.95
N PHE A 153 -8.81 -2.41 -11.82
CA PHE A 153 -9.52 -3.67 -11.68
C PHE A 153 -10.70 -3.79 -12.65
N ALA A 154 -11.47 -2.71 -12.82
CA ALA A 154 -12.57 -2.69 -13.79
C ALA A 154 -12.08 -2.97 -15.23
N SER A 155 -10.94 -2.39 -15.61
CA SER A 155 -10.29 -2.68 -16.90
C SER A 155 -9.93 -4.16 -17.03
N ALA A 156 -9.24 -4.73 -16.02
CA ALA A 156 -8.88 -6.14 -16.04
C ALA A 156 -10.12 -7.05 -16.07
N ALA A 157 -11.17 -6.74 -15.30
CA ALA A 157 -12.41 -7.51 -15.31
C ALA A 157 -13.11 -7.49 -16.67
N ARG A 158 -13.04 -6.37 -17.40
CA ARG A 158 -13.53 -6.28 -18.79
C ARG A 158 -12.73 -7.18 -19.75
N GLU A 159 -11.42 -7.32 -19.56
CA GLU A 159 -10.58 -8.26 -20.35
C GLU A 159 -10.99 -9.72 -20.12
N PHE A 160 -11.50 -10.08 -18.94
CA PHE A 160 -12.11 -11.39 -18.67
C PHE A 160 -13.50 -11.55 -19.27
N GLY A 161 -14.09 -10.50 -19.88
CA GLY A 161 -15.44 -10.52 -20.46
C GLY A 161 -16.56 -10.32 -19.44
N CYS A 162 -16.26 -9.87 -18.24
CA CYS A 162 -17.27 -9.60 -17.21
C CYS A 162 -18.13 -8.38 -17.55
N ASP A 163 -19.40 -8.38 -17.10
CA ASP A 163 -20.22 -7.16 -17.02
C ASP A 163 -19.81 -6.37 -15.78
N VAL A 164 -19.34 -5.12 -15.97
CA VAL A 164 -18.71 -4.31 -14.92
C VAL A 164 -19.46 -3.00 -14.71
N SER A 165 -19.85 -2.76 -13.46
CA SER A 165 -20.35 -1.47 -12.99
C SER A 165 -19.36 -0.87 -11.98
N ILE A 166 -19.13 0.45 -12.04
CA ILE A 166 -18.41 1.22 -11.02
C ILE A 166 -19.40 2.18 -10.37
N ILE A 167 -19.43 2.22 -9.03
CA ILE A 167 -20.09 3.29 -8.26
C ILE A 167 -19.03 4.21 -7.66
N GLU A 168 -19.23 5.53 -7.84
CA GLU A 168 -18.31 6.57 -7.39
C GLU A 168 -19.09 7.71 -6.73
N ALA A 169 -18.77 8.01 -5.49
CA ALA A 169 -19.46 9.05 -4.72
C ALA A 169 -19.20 10.47 -5.25
N GLN A 170 -18.03 10.69 -5.85
CA GLN A 170 -17.69 11.98 -6.45
C GLN A 170 -18.38 12.17 -7.83
N PRO A 171 -18.51 13.41 -8.30
CA PRO A 171 -19.09 13.69 -9.63
C PRO A 171 -18.31 13.07 -10.80
N THR A 172 -17.01 12.82 -10.62
CA THR A 172 -16.15 12.14 -11.59
C THR A 172 -15.09 11.29 -10.87
N PRO A 173 -14.61 10.19 -11.47
CA PRO A 173 -13.51 9.39 -10.92
C PRO A 173 -12.26 10.24 -10.69
N MET A 174 -11.55 9.98 -9.59
CA MET A 174 -10.27 10.61 -9.26
C MET A 174 -10.29 12.16 -9.21
N ALA A 175 -11.48 12.79 -9.09
CA ALA A 175 -11.62 14.25 -9.10
C ALA A 175 -10.76 14.96 -8.03
N ALA A 176 -10.62 14.35 -6.86
CA ALA A 176 -9.82 14.90 -5.76
C ALA A 176 -8.32 14.95 -6.05
N VAL A 177 -7.81 14.07 -6.92
CA VAL A 177 -6.38 13.94 -7.24
C VAL A 177 -6.03 14.59 -8.57
N LEU A 178 -6.84 14.36 -9.61
CA LEU A 178 -6.55 14.77 -11.00
C LEU A 178 -7.40 15.96 -11.45
N GLY A 179 -8.34 16.39 -10.64
CA GLY A 179 -9.28 17.47 -10.96
C GLY A 179 -10.45 17.03 -11.89
N PRO A 180 -11.47 17.86 -11.99
CA PRO A 180 -12.72 17.47 -12.67
C PRO A 180 -12.57 17.26 -14.19
N ARG A 181 -11.67 17.99 -14.86
CA ARG A 181 -11.47 17.84 -16.31
C ARG A 181 -10.90 16.48 -16.69
N VAL A 182 -9.88 16.01 -15.96
CA VAL A 182 -9.29 14.69 -16.18
C VAL A 182 -10.27 13.61 -15.75
N GLY A 183 -10.98 13.80 -14.63
CA GLY A 183 -12.01 12.88 -14.17
C GLY A 183 -13.14 12.70 -15.20
N ALA A 184 -13.57 13.77 -15.88
CA ALA A 184 -14.57 13.68 -16.95
C ALA A 184 -14.05 12.85 -18.16
N ALA A 185 -12.79 13.04 -18.56
CA ALA A 185 -12.18 12.24 -19.62
C ALA A 185 -12.09 10.76 -19.24
N LEU A 186 -11.74 10.45 -17.98
CA LEU A 186 -11.72 9.07 -17.46
C LEU A 186 -13.12 8.47 -17.41
N SER A 187 -14.14 9.26 -17.08
CA SER A 187 -15.55 8.81 -17.12
C SER A 187 -15.94 8.35 -18.52
N GLU A 188 -15.56 9.11 -19.53
CA GLU A 188 -15.84 8.76 -20.92
C GLU A 188 -15.06 7.52 -21.35
N LEU A 189 -13.78 7.42 -20.96
CA LEU A 189 -12.95 6.24 -21.23
C LEU A 189 -13.58 4.96 -20.66
N HIS A 190 -14.10 5.00 -19.44
CA HIS A 190 -14.80 3.86 -18.84
C HIS A 190 -16.01 3.45 -19.66
N ARG A 191 -16.87 4.41 -20.08
CA ARG A 191 -18.07 4.14 -20.87
C ARG A 191 -17.75 3.56 -22.25
N LEU A 192 -16.74 4.13 -22.94
CA LEU A 192 -16.27 3.64 -24.23
C LEU A 192 -15.75 2.19 -24.17
N ASN A 193 -15.23 1.76 -23.02
CA ASN A 193 -14.80 0.39 -22.79
C ASN A 193 -15.88 -0.51 -22.16
N GLY A 194 -17.15 -0.08 -22.20
CA GLY A 194 -18.29 -0.87 -21.78
C GLY A 194 -18.45 -1.03 -20.26
N VAL A 195 -17.87 -0.12 -19.48
CA VAL A 195 -18.08 -0.06 -18.03
C VAL A 195 -19.29 0.82 -17.73
N ASN A 196 -20.24 0.29 -16.97
CA ASN A 196 -21.39 1.06 -16.47
C ASN A 196 -20.94 1.93 -15.29
N LEU A 197 -20.49 3.16 -15.58
CA LEU A 197 -20.02 4.09 -14.56
C LEU A 197 -21.17 4.94 -14.02
N ARG A 198 -21.37 4.85 -12.71
CA ARG A 198 -22.34 5.66 -11.94
C ARG A 198 -21.60 6.57 -10.97
N THR A 199 -21.70 7.88 -11.21
CA THR A 199 -21.06 8.93 -10.41
C THR A 199 -22.09 9.71 -9.61
N GLY A 200 -21.65 10.32 -8.50
CA GLY A 200 -22.52 11.05 -7.58
C GLY A 200 -23.40 10.12 -6.72
N VAL A 201 -23.10 8.83 -6.68
CA VAL A 201 -23.79 7.83 -5.87
C VAL A 201 -22.80 7.06 -5.00
N SER A 202 -23.15 6.84 -3.74
CA SER A 202 -22.34 6.06 -2.80
C SER A 202 -22.98 4.68 -2.54
N PHE A 203 -22.17 3.80 -1.98
CA PHE A 203 -22.62 2.54 -1.42
C PHE A 203 -23.57 2.80 -0.24
N ASP A 204 -24.67 2.04 -0.15
CA ASP A 204 -25.57 2.02 1.00
C ASP A 204 -25.48 0.67 1.73
N HIS A 205 -25.87 -0.43 1.08
CA HIS A 205 -25.74 -1.78 1.67
C HIS A 205 -25.59 -2.86 0.59
N PHE A 206 -25.23 -4.09 1.03
CA PHE A 206 -25.22 -5.27 0.19
C PHE A 206 -26.58 -5.97 0.16
N GLU A 207 -27.01 -6.41 -1.00
CA GLU A 207 -28.04 -7.45 -1.12
C GLU A 207 -27.39 -8.82 -1.05
N LEU A 208 -28.00 -9.73 -0.29
CA LEU A 208 -27.45 -11.06 -0.08
C LEU A 208 -28.39 -12.15 -0.59
N THR A 209 -27.81 -13.25 -1.06
CA THR A 209 -28.51 -14.48 -1.34
C THR A 209 -28.98 -15.15 -0.03
N ALA A 210 -29.82 -16.16 -0.11
CA ALA A 210 -30.24 -16.97 1.03
C ALA A 210 -29.04 -17.69 1.72
N SER A 211 -27.92 -17.89 1.01
CA SER A 211 -26.68 -18.48 1.56
C SER A 211 -25.73 -17.45 2.17
N GLY A 212 -26.07 -16.15 2.15
CA GLY A 212 -25.23 -15.08 2.70
C GLY A 212 -24.14 -14.59 1.73
N ALA A 213 -24.10 -15.03 0.48
CA ALA A 213 -23.21 -14.49 -0.53
C ALA A 213 -23.79 -13.18 -1.11
N VAL A 214 -22.93 -12.33 -1.68
CA VAL A 214 -23.38 -11.10 -2.34
C VAL A 214 -24.28 -11.42 -3.55
N ALA A 215 -25.40 -10.72 -3.67
CA ALA A 215 -26.32 -10.76 -4.80
C ALA A 215 -26.44 -9.42 -5.53
N GLY A 216 -26.07 -8.32 -4.86
CA GLY A 216 -26.10 -6.98 -5.39
C GLY A 216 -25.60 -5.93 -4.44
N VAL A 217 -25.57 -4.69 -4.92
CA VAL A 217 -25.22 -3.49 -4.18
C VAL A 217 -26.33 -2.47 -4.34
N VAL A 218 -26.87 -1.99 -3.22
CA VAL A 218 -27.80 -0.86 -3.20
C VAL A 218 -27.03 0.44 -3.04
N CYS A 219 -27.37 1.42 -3.86
CA CYS A 219 -26.76 2.75 -3.86
C CYS A 219 -27.58 3.75 -3.04
N SER A 220 -26.95 4.88 -2.67
CA SER A 220 -27.58 5.96 -1.89
C SER A 220 -28.79 6.63 -2.57
N ASP A 221 -28.96 6.46 -3.87
CA ASP A 221 -30.13 6.92 -4.65
C ASP A 221 -31.27 5.88 -4.70
N GLY A 222 -31.14 4.78 -3.97
CA GLY A 222 -32.11 3.68 -3.93
C GLY A 222 -32.03 2.71 -5.10
N SER A 223 -31.11 2.91 -6.05
CA SER A 223 -30.93 1.96 -7.16
C SER A 223 -30.14 0.73 -6.71
N SER A 224 -30.48 -0.44 -7.26
CA SER A 224 -29.76 -1.70 -7.05
C SER A 224 -28.98 -2.11 -8.29
N LEU A 225 -27.75 -2.60 -8.08
CA LEU A 225 -26.87 -3.18 -9.09
C LEU A 225 -26.65 -4.66 -8.76
N PRO A 226 -27.17 -5.60 -9.56
CA PRO A 226 -26.93 -7.02 -9.35
C PRO A 226 -25.43 -7.35 -9.46
N ALA A 227 -24.90 -8.15 -8.53
CA ALA A 227 -23.49 -8.55 -8.51
C ALA A 227 -23.27 -9.92 -7.89
N GLU A 228 -22.45 -10.73 -8.50
CA GLU A 228 -21.88 -11.96 -7.91
C GLU A 228 -20.46 -11.73 -7.36
N LEU A 229 -19.82 -10.63 -7.76
CA LEU A 229 -18.51 -10.21 -7.30
C LEU A 229 -18.49 -8.71 -7.03
N VAL A 230 -18.08 -8.32 -5.83
CA VAL A 230 -17.90 -6.91 -5.47
C VAL A 230 -16.44 -6.67 -5.08
N VAL A 231 -15.84 -5.62 -5.63
CA VAL A 231 -14.50 -5.17 -5.21
C VAL A 231 -14.58 -3.79 -4.60
N VAL A 232 -14.09 -3.67 -3.36
CA VAL A 232 -14.09 -2.43 -2.59
C VAL A 232 -12.76 -1.72 -2.75
N GLY A 233 -12.79 -0.54 -3.41
CA GLY A 233 -11.62 0.29 -3.72
C GLY A 233 -11.77 1.73 -3.24
N ILE A 234 -12.12 1.95 -1.96
CA ILE A 234 -12.44 3.25 -1.35
C ILE A 234 -11.28 3.90 -0.58
N GLY A 235 -10.05 3.60 -0.98
CA GLY A 235 -8.84 4.11 -0.35
C GLY A 235 -8.23 3.15 0.67
N ALA A 236 -7.24 3.65 1.41
CA ALA A 236 -6.47 2.86 2.36
C ALA A 236 -6.32 3.57 3.71
N VAL A 237 -5.88 2.81 4.72
CA VAL A 237 -5.51 3.30 6.05
C VAL A 237 -4.11 2.80 6.40
N PRO A 238 -3.30 3.56 7.14
CA PRO A 238 -1.99 3.11 7.60
C PRO A 238 -2.11 1.82 8.43
N ALA A 239 -1.21 0.86 8.18
CA ALA A 239 -1.18 -0.41 8.91
C ALA A 239 -0.42 -0.22 10.24
N THR A 240 -1.08 0.42 11.21
CA THR A 240 -0.51 0.84 12.51
C THR A 240 -1.16 0.17 13.71
N GLU A 241 -2.08 -0.76 13.53
CA GLU A 241 -2.87 -1.36 14.62
C GLU A 241 -1.99 -2.08 15.65
N TRP A 242 -0.95 -2.76 15.17
CA TRP A 242 0.02 -3.44 16.03
C TRP A 242 0.86 -2.48 16.90
N LEU A 243 0.83 -1.18 16.58
CA LEU A 243 1.51 -0.10 17.30
C LEU A 243 0.58 0.61 18.31
N ALA A 244 -0.70 0.25 18.39
CA ALA A 244 -1.68 1.00 19.20
C ALA A 244 -1.31 1.11 20.69
N SER A 245 -0.65 0.09 21.26
CA SER A 245 -0.21 0.07 22.67
C SER A 245 1.23 0.54 22.87
N SER A 246 1.96 0.87 21.81
CA SER A 246 3.41 1.17 21.88
C SER A 246 3.72 2.56 22.45
N GLY A 247 2.78 3.49 22.44
CA GLY A 247 3.02 4.89 22.78
C GLY A 247 3.70 5.70 21.66
N LEU A 248 3.93 5.12 20.48
CA LEU A 248 4.43 5.86 19.33
C LEU A 248 3.41 6.91 18.87
N PRO A 249 3.86 8.09 18.39
CA PRO A 249 2.97 9.12 17.87
C PRO A 249 2.37 8.66 16.52
N LEU A 250 1.07 8.33 16.53
CA LEU A 250 0.31 7.90 15.36
C LEU A 250 -0.66 9.02 14.94
N ASP A 251 -0.37 9.62 13.78
CA ASP A 251 -1.21 10.64 13.16
C ASP A 251 -1.28 10.40 11.65
N ASN A 252 -2.36 9.78 11.19
CA ASN A 252 -2.50 9.32 9.81
C ASN A 252 -1.24 8.58 9.32
N GLY A 253 -0.75 7.64 10.12
CA GLY A 253 0.51 6.91 9.96
C GLY A 253 1.41 7.11 11.17
N VAL A 254 2.65 6.68 11.06
CA VAL A 254 3.68 6.87 12.09
C VAL A 254 4.33 8.23 11.90
N ALA A 255 4.24 9.10 12.90
CA ALA A 255 4.76 10.46 12.82
C ALA A 255 6.29 10.49 12.95
N CYS A 256 6.97 10.98 11.90
CA CYS A 256 8.42 11.03 11.80
C CYS A 256 8.95 12.46 11.70
N ASP A 257 10.23 12.63 11.94
CA ASP A 257 10.97 13.83 11.55
C ASP A 257 11.34 13.82 10.05
N ASP A 258 12.13 14.78 9.60
CA ASP A 258 12.59 14.89 8.21
C ASP A 258 13.68 13.88 7.82
N SER A 259 14.18 13.11 8.77
CA SER A 259 15.12 12.00 8.60
C SER A 259 14.48 10.63 8.75
N LEU A 260 13.14 10.61 8.88
CA LEU A 260 12.30 9.43 9.06
C LEU A 260 12.44 8.70 10.40
N HIS A 261 13.09 9.31 11.40
CA HIS A 261 12.99 8.82 12.78
C HIS A 261 11.58 9.05 13.30
N VAL A 262 11.06 8.08 14.02
CA VAL A 262 9.79 8.25 14.75
C VAL A 262 9.98 9.30 15.83
N LEU A 263 9.09 10.28 15.92
CA LEU A 263 9.21 11.39 16.85
C LEU A 263 9.36 10.89 18.31
N GLY A 264 10.44 11.29 18.96
CA GLY A 264 10.79 10.88 20.32
C GLY A 264 11.61 9.59 20.43
N TYR A 265 12.02 8.99 19.30
CA TYR A 265 12.80 7.76 19.28
C TYR A 265 13.97 7.87 18.29
N ASP A 266 15.20 7.61 18.76
CA ASP A 266 16.41 7.68 17.93
C ASP A 266 16.74 6.34 17.24
N ASP A 267 16.09 5.25 17.64
CA ASP A 267 16.34 3.88 17.20
C ASP A 267 15.17 3.26 16.42
N ILE A 268 14.10 4.04 16.16
CA ILE A 268 12.92 3.61 15.41
C ILE A 268 12.69 4.52 14.21
N TYR A 269 12.54 3.91 13.04
CA TYR A 269 12.24 4.58 11.77
C TYR A 269 10.91 4.11 11.20
N ALA A 270 10.27 4.93 10.36
CA ALA A 270 9.17 4.46 9.52
C ALA A 270 9.39 4.84 8.06
N VAL A 271 9.06 3.94 7.14
CA VAL A 271 9.33 4.07 5.70
C VAL A 271 8.13 3.68 4.83
N GLY A 272 8.03 4.30 3.66
CA GLY A 272 6.94 4.03 2.71
C GLY A 272 5.60 4.58 3.17
N ASP A 273 4.51 3.90 2.78
CA ASP A 273 3.14 4.40 2.91
C ASP A 273 2.66 4.56 4.36
N VAL A 274 3.33 3.96 5.33
CA VAL A 274 3.01 4.07 6.76
C VAL A 274 3.59 5.34 7.39
N ALA A 275 4.64 5.92 6.79
CA ALA A 275 5.34 7.08 7.34
C ALA A 275 4.59 8.40 7.07
N SER A 276 4.49 9.24 8.10
CA SER A 276 3.97 10.60 8.02
C SER A 276 5.07 11.56 8.45
N TRP A 277 5.58 12.39 7.52
CA TRP A 277 6.76 13.24 7.77
C TRP A 277 6.60 14.66 7.23
N PRO A 278 7.39 15.66 7.75
CA PRO A 278 7.36 17.02 7.23
C PRO A 278 8.02 17.07 5.85
N HIS A 279 7.29 17.49 4.81
CA HIS A 279 7.77 17.50 3.44
C HIS A 279 8.28 18.89 3.04
N GLY A 280 9.57 19.02 2.72
CA GLY A 280 10.24 20.30 2.45
C GLY A 280 9.61 21.10 1.30
N LEU A 281 9.22 20.45 0.20
CA LEU A 281 8.58 21.12 -0.95
C LEU A 281 7.18 21.70 -0.64
N TYR A 282 6.56 21.26 0.45
CA TYR A 282 5.25 21.74 0.89
C TYR A 282 5.33 22.58 2.16
N GLY A 283 6.44 23.30 2.34
CA GLY A 283 6.63 24.21 3.47
C GLY A 283 6.69 23.54 4.83
N GLY A 284 7.19 22.31 4.90
CA GLY A 284 7.27 21.54 6.14
C GLY A 284 5.93 20.92 6.59
N ARG A 285 4.90 20.97 5.76
CA ARG A 285 3.62 20.34 6.05
C ARG A 285 3.82 18.82 6.18
N ARG A 286 3.24 18.22 7.24
CA ARG A 286 3.27 16.78 7.43
C ARG A 286 2.38 16.09 6.39
N LEU A 287 2.98 15.17 5.64
CA LEU A 287 2.30 14.41 4.58
C LEU A 287 2.56 12.92 4.78
N ARG A 288 1.65 12.10 4.31
CA ARG A 288 1.80 10.66 4.08
C ARG A 288 1.51 10.41 2.60
N ILE A 289 2.47 9.86 1.89
CA ILE A 289 2.43 9.69 0.43
C ILE A 289 2.47 8.20 0.12
N GLU A 290 1.38 7.69 -0.47
CA GLU A 290 1.24 6.32 -0.92
C GLU A 290 1.78 6.20 -2.36
N HIS A 291 3.09 6.08 -2.50
CA HIS A 291 3.72 5.98 -3.81
C HIS A 291 4.98 5.12 -3.79
N TRP A 292 5.13 4.27 -4.80
CA TRP A 292 6.26 3.35 -4.95
C TRP A 292 7.63 4.05 -4.90
N THR A 293 7.79 5.16 -5.61
CA THR A 293 9.03 5.96 -5.60
C THR A 293 9.35 6.47 -4.20
N ASN A 294 8.34 6.96 -3.46
CA ASN A 294 8.49 7.42 -2.09
C ASN A 294 9.03 6.31 -1.17
N ALA A 295 8.54 5.08 -1.31
CA ALA A 295 9.01 3.94 -0.53
C ALA A 295 10.48 3.61 -0.81
N ASN A 296 10.95 3.73 -2.07
CA ASN A 296 12.36 3.55 -2.44
C ASN A 296 13.25 4.67 -1.88
N GLU A 297 12.83 5.92 -1.99
CA GLU A 297 13.59 7.08 -1.49
C GLU A 297 13.74 7.04 0.03
N HIS A 298 12.68 6.71 0.76
CA HIS A 298 12.72 6.52 2.20
C HIS A 298 13.72 5.45 2.62
N ALA A 299 13.76 4.32 1.91
CA ALA A 299 14.70 3.24 2.17
C ALA A 299 16.16 3.70 2.08
N ALA A 300 16.51 4.49 1.08
CA ALA A 300 17.86 5.02 0.89
C ALA A 300 18.25 6.01 2.02
N ILE A 301 17.31 6.85 2.44
CA ILE A 301 17.53 7.84 3.51
C ILE A 301 17.79 7.14 4.84
N VAL A 302 16.94 6.18 5.21
CA VAL A 302 17.08 5.43 6.46
C VAL A 302 18.39 4.63 6.47
N ALA A 303 18.76 3.97 5.38
CA ALA A 303 20.02 3.25 5.28
C ALA A 303 21.24 4.18 5.49
N ALA A 304 21.23 5.36 4.85
CA ALA A 304 22.28 6.35 5.02
C ALA A 304 22.35 6.91 6.44
N GLY A 305 21.21 7.14 7.10
CA GLY A 305 21.11 7.60 8.49
C GLY A 305 21.70 6.57 9.47
N LEU A 306 21.29 5.32 9.34
CA LEU A 306 21.74 4.21 10.18
C LEU A 306 23.27 4.01 10.12
N LEU A 307 23.85 4.07 8.94
CA LEU A 307 25.28 3.86 8.75
C LEU A 307 26.13 5.02 9.33
N ARG A 308 25.64 6.26 9.25
CA ARG A 308 26.29 7.40 9.88
C ARG A 308 26.23 7.32 11.40
N ALA A 309 25.10 6.94 11.96
CA ALA A 309 24.97 6.71 13.40
C ALA A 309 25.95 5.62 13.88
N ALA A 310 26.09 4.53 13.13
CA ALA A 310 27.06 3.47 13.41
C ALA A 310 28.51 3.94 13.30
N ALA A 311 28.82 4.91 12.45
CA ALA A 311 30.17 5.50 12.30
C ALA A 311 30.45 6.65 13.29
N GLY A 312 29.53 7.00 14.19
CA GLY A 312 29.68 8.08 15.17
C GLY A 312 29.66 9.50 14.58
N ALA A 313 29.21 9.66 13.33
CA ALA A 313 29.06 10.96 12.68
C ALA A 313 27.66 11.54 12.98
N ALA A 314 27.59 12.85 13.33
CA ALA A 314 26.32 13.54 13.55
C ALA A 314 25.43 13.43 12.29
N ALA A 315 24.24 12.83 12.43
CA ALA A 315 23.38 12.52 11.34
C ALA A 315 22.51 13.73 10.94
N SER A 316 22.65 14.18 9.71
CA SER A 316 21.61 14.98 9.05
C SER A 316 21.57 14.65 7.56
N VAL A 317 20.86 13.59 7.20
CA VAL A 317 20.37 13.40 5.84
C VAL A 317 18.91 13.82 5.85
N ARG A 318 18.61 14.96 5.21
CA ARG A 318 17.24 15.40 5.05
C ARG A 318 16.62 14.71 3.84
N VAL A 319 15.35 14.34 3.94
CA VAL A 319 14.52 14.00 2.78
C VAL A 319 14.43 15.26 1.92
N VAL A 320 15.27 15.36 0.89
CA VAL A 320 14.98 16.24 -0.24
C VAL A 320 14.02 15.41 -1.08
N GLY A 321 12.73 15.74 -1.01
CA GLY A 321 11.73 15.06 -1.84
C GLY A 321 12.21 15.01 -3.29
N SER A 322 11.85 13.93 -4.01
CA SER A 322 12.21 13.73 -5.40
C SER A 322 12.02 15.04 -6.18
N VAL A 323 13.14 15.62 -6.58
CA VAL A 323 13.14 16.76 -7.47
C VAL A 323 12.88 16.17 -8.85
N TRP A 324 11.61 16.14 -9.26
CA TRP A 324 11.31 16.18 -10.68
C TRP A 324 12.03 17.44 -11.20
N PRO A 325 12.91 17.35 -12.23
CA PRO A 325 13.68 18.51 -12.66
C PRO A 325 12.71 19.65 -12.97
N PRO A 326 13.01 20.90 -12.55
CA PRO A 326 12.16 22.02 -12.88
C PRO A 326 12.04 22.06 -14.40
N HIS A 327 10.83 22.18 -14.91
CA HIS A 327 10.58 22.46 -16.32
C HIS A 327 11.42 23.70 -16.68
N THR A 328 12.46 23.51 -17.46
CA THR A 328 13.17 24.61 -18.10
C THR A 328 12.19 25.26 -19.07
N ASP A 329 11.71 26.41 -18.66
CA ASP A 329 10.90 27.31 -19.50
C ASP A 329 11.76 27.74 -20.69
N HIS A 330 11.65 27.02 -21.79
CA HIS A 330 12.19 27.47 -23.06
C HIS A 330 11.35 28.63 -23.57
N ARG A 331 11.54 29.82 -22.97
CA ARG A 331 11.17 31.06 -23.65
C ARG A 331 12.15 31.24 -24.79
N THR A 332 11.73 30.86 -25.98
CA THR A 332 12.36 31.31 -27.21
C THR A 332 12.19 32.82 -27.33
N THR A 333 13.28 33.54 -27.11
CA THR A 333 13.45 34.89 -27.63
C THR A 333 13.76 34.75 -29.12
N GLY A 334 12.93 35.35 -29.94
CA GLY A 334 13.06 35.45 -31.38
C GLY A 334 11.83 36.11 -31.95
#